data_7b98011a8285214e799fb0b7737c5071
#
_entry.id   7b98011a8285214e799fb0b7737c5071
#
_cell.length_a   1.000
_cell.length_b   1.000
_cell.length_c   1.000
_cell.angle_alpha   90.00
_cell.angle_beta   90.00
_cell.angle_gamma   90.00
#
_symmetry.space_group_name_H-M   'P 1'
#
loop_
_entity.id
_entity.type
_entity.pdbx_description
1 polymer ?
#
loop_
_entity_poly.entity_id
_entity_poly.type
_entity_poly.pdbx_seq_one_letter_code
_entity_poly.pdbx_strand_id
1 'polypeptide(L)'
;MTASALSTDLYEITMMAGYYLTGHNGRATFELVVRDLPPQRAFLVAAGLEQGLDYLAALRFSAEEIAYLRATPNLSGIPAGFFDDFLPRLRFTGDVWAGGFDLYDNPLPRP
;
A
#
# COMPACT_ATOMS: atom_id res chain seq x y z
N MET A 1 -7.19 3.13 -16.18
CA MET A 1 -6.69 4.23 -15.32
C MET A 1 -6.07 3.63 -14.08
N THR A 2 -4.81 3.88 -13.85
CA THR A 2 -4.12 3.41 -12.64
C THR A 2 -4.31 4.41 -11.52
N ALA A 3 -4.54 3.93 -10.31
CA ALA A 3 -4.62 4.81 -9.14
C ALA A 3 -3.25 5.43 -8.86
N SER A 4 -3.25 6.65 -8.36
CA SER A 4 -2.04 7.35 -7.98
C SER A 4 -1.39 6.72 -6.75
N ALA A 5 -0.07 6.79 -6.67
CA ALA A 5 0.66 6.41 -5.45
C ALA A 5 0.28 7.30 -4.26
N LEU A 6 -0.35 8.46 -4.52
CA LEU A 6 -0.89 9.32 -3.46
C LEU A 6 -2.24 8.82 -2.92
N SER A 7 -2.80 7.74 -3.45
CA SER A 7 -4.03 7.12 -2.93
C SER A 7 -3.74 6.37 -1.64
N THR A 8 -3.31 7.10 -0.63
CA THR A 8 -2.94 6.58 0.67
C THR A 8 -3.13 7.67 1.72
N ASP A 9 -3.07 7.31 2.98
CA ASP A 9 -3.19 8.28 4.06
C ASP A 9 -1.85 8.95 4.35
N LEU A 10 -1.92 10.18 4.85
CA LEU A 10 -0.71 10.96 5.15
C LEU A 10 0.20 10.24 6.15
N TYR A 11 -0.38 9.55 7.14
CA TYR A 11 0.43 8.86 8.14
C TYR A 11 1.27 7.73 7.54
N GLU A 12 0.83 7.14 6.44
CA GLU A 12 1.60 6.10 5.75
C GLU A 12 2.84 6.67 5.08
N ILE A 13 2.74 7.91 4.56
CA ILE A 13 3.90 8.62 4.01
C ILE A 13 4.90 8.95 5.12
N THR A 14 4.43 9.42 6.26
CA THR A 14 5.32 9.73 7.39
C THR A 14 5.96 8.47 7.98
N MET A 15 5.22 7.35 8.03
CA MET A 15 5.80 6.06 8.42
C MET A 15 6.89 5.62 7.44
N MET A 16 6.65 5.78 6.14
CA MET A 16 7.62 5.45 5.11
C MET A 16 8.90 6.26 5.28
N ALA A 17 8.78 7.55 5.60
CA ALA A 17 9.92 8.40 5.91
C ALA A 17 10.68 7.91 7.15
N GLY A 18 9.96 7.45 8.16
CA GLY A 18 10.55 6.84 9.35
C GLY A 18 11.35 5.59 9.02
N TYR A 19 10.83 4.73 8.19
CA TYR A 19 11.54 3.53 7.74
C TYR A 19 12.80 3.90 6.95
N TYR A 20 12.70 4.90 6.09
CA TYR A 20 13.87 5.39 5.35
C TYR A 20 14.96 5.90 6.29
N LEU A 21 14.58 6.72 7.27
CA LEU A 21 15.54 7.32 8.21
C LEU A 21 16.22 6.30 9.12
N THR A 22 15.52 5.23 9.47
CA THR A 22 16.05 4.18 10.34
C THR A 22 16.67 3.02 9.59
N GLY A 23 16.67 3.05 8.26
CA GLY A 23 17.18 1.95 7.43
C GLY A 23 16.31 0.70 7.52
N HIS A 24 15.06 0.82 7.89
CA HIS A 24 14.15 -0.30 8.12
C HIS A 24 13.45 -0.68 6.81
N ASN A 25 14.07 -1.51 6.02
CA ASN A 25 13.52 -1.95 4.73
C ASN A 25 13.50 -3.49 4.63
N GLY A 26 13.21 -4.14 5.74
CA GLY A 26 13.09 -5.59 5.79
C GLY A 26 11.77 -6.09 5.24
N ARG A 27 11.66 -7.40 5.12
CA ARG A 27 10.43 -8.04 4.68
C ARG A 27 9.36 -7.94 5.76
N ALA A 28 8.14 -7.59 5.35
CA ALA A 28 6.98 -7.54 6.22
C ALA A 28 5.82 -8.25 5.53
N THR A 29 4.92 -8.82 6.32
CA THR A 29 3.72 -9.49 5.82
C THR A 29 2.51 -8.72 6.28
N PHE A 30 1.66 -8.36 5.34
CA PHE A 30 0.41 -7.65 5.60
C PHE A 30 -0.77 -8.50 5.15
N GLU A 31 -1.87 -8.39 5.86
CA GLU A 31 -3.11 -9.07 5.50
C GLU A 31 -4.21 -8.04 5.30
N LEU A 32 -4.98 -8.22 4.24
CA LEU A 32 -6.21 -7.47 4.03
C LEU A 32 -7.35 -8.23 4.73
N VAL A 33 -7.93 -7.60 5.72
CA VAL A 33 -9.02 -8.21 6.51
C VAL A 33 -10.21 -7.27 6.62
N VAL A 34 -11.38 -7.84 6.75
CA VAL A 34 -12.59 -7.10 7.07
C VAL A 34 -12.86 -7.28 8.55
N ARG A 35 -12.85 -6.19 9.32
CA ARG A 35 -13.04 -6.25 10.77
C ARG A 35 -14.48 -6.54 11.17
N ASP A 36 -15.41 -5.85 10.54
CA ASP A 36 -16.82 -5.93 10.90
C ASP A 36 -17.70 -5.93 9.66
N LEU A 37 -18.73 -6.73 9.68
CA LEU A 37 -19.78 -6.67 8.67
C LEU A 37 -20.77 -5.54 8.99
N PRO A 38 -21.32 -4.87 7.99
CA PRO A 38 -22.44 -3.96 8.20
C PRO A 38 -23.62 -4.69 8.88
N PRO A 39 -24.42 -4.01 9.73
CA PRO A 39 -25.42 -4.67 10.57
C PRO A 39 -26.45 -5.53 9.83
N GLN A 40 -26.68 -5.26 8.56
CA GLN A 40 -27.70 -5.94 7.76
C GLN A 40 -27.11 -6.93 6.76
N ARG A 41 -25.83 -7.26 6.89
CA ARG A 41 -25.13 -8.13 5.95
C ARG A 41 -24.56 -9.36 6.65
N ALA A 42 -24.82 -10.51 6.06
CA ALA A 42 -24.31 -11.79 6.57
C ALA A 42 -22.98 -12.19 5.88
N PHE A 43 -22.62 -11.55 4.78
CA PHE A 43 -21.41 -11.88 4.03
C PHE A 43 -20.92 -10.68 3.21
N LEU A 44 -19.71 -10.76 2.73
CA LEU A 44 -19.12 -9.79 1.81
C LEU A 44 -18.65 -10.51 0.55
N VAL A 45 -18.66 -9.79 -0.54
CA VAL A 45 -18.08 -10.27 -1.81
C VAL A 45 -16.76 -9.52 -2.01
N ALA A 46 -15.66 -10.27 -2.07
CA ALA A 46 -14.36 -9.70 -2.40
C ALA A 46 -14.20 -9.61 -3.90
N ALA A 47 -13.82 -8.43 -4.39
CA ALA A 47 -13.57 -8.19 -5.79
C ALA A 47 -12.44 -7.18 -5.94
N GLY A 48 -11.76 -7.17 -7.09
CA GLY A 48 -10.72 -6.19 -7.38
C GLY A 48 -9.30 -6.70 -7.22
N LEU A 49 -9.08 -8.01 -7.13
CA LEU A 49 -7.73 -8.56 -7.03
C LEU A 49 -6.87 -8.16 -8.23
N GLU A 50 -7.41 -8.26 -9.44
CA GLU A 50 -6.68 -7.91 -10.65
C GLU A 50 -6.26 -6.43 -10.64
N GLN A 51 -7.19 -5.54 -10.29
CA GLN A 51 -6.89 -4.11 -10.18
C GLN A 51 -5.85 -3.84 -9.09
N GLY A 52 -5.92 -4.55 -7.97
CA GLY A 52 -4.93 -4.44 -6.91
C GLY A 52 -3.53 -4.87 -7.37
N LEU A 53 -3.44 -5.96 -8.10
CA LEU A 53 -2.18 -6.44 -8.66
C LEU A 53 -1.62 -5.45 -9.68
N ASP A 54 -2.47 -4.90 -10.54
CA ASP A 54 -2.06 -3.88 -11.51
C ASP A 54 -1.54 -2.62 -10.81
N TYR A 55 -2.21 -2.20 -9.74
CA TYR A 55 -1.76 -1.08 -8.92
C TYR A 55 -0.36 -1.32 -8.35
N LEU A 56 -0.13 -2.48 -7.76
CA LEU A 56 1.17 -2.80 -7.17
C LEU A 56 2.27 -2.90 -8.23
N ALA A 57 1.96 -3.51 -9.37
CA ALA A 57 2.92 -3.63 -10.46
C ALA A 57 3.33 -2.28 -11.05
N ALA A 58 2.40 -1.33 -11.05
CA ALA A 58 2.63 0.01 -11.58
C ALA A 58 3.03 1.03 -10.51
N LEU A 59 3.17 0.60 -9.25
CA LEU A 59 3.40 1.51 -8.13
C LEU A 59 4.68 2.30 -8.31
N ARG A 60 4.54 3.62 -8.41
CA ARG A 60 5.64 4.56 -8.47
C ARG A 60 5.14 5.96 -8.12
N PHE A 61 6.02 6.75 -7.56
CA PHE A 61 5.77 8.18 -7.39
C PHE A 61 6.31 8.94 -8.60
N SER A 62 5.45 9.71 -9.25
CA SER A 62 5.87 10.60 -10.32
C SER A 62 6.61 11.81 -9.77
N ALA A 63 7.32 12.51 -10.63
CA ALA A 63 8.00 13.75 -10.23
C ALA A 63 7.03 14.80 -9.69
N GLU A 64 5.83 14.88 -10.27
CA GLU A 64 4.78 15.81 -9.82
C GLU A 64 4.24 15.42 -8.45
N GLU A 65 4.02 14.13 -8.23
CA GLU A 65 3.55 13.61 -6.94
C GLU A 65 4.58 13.86 -5.84
N ILE A 66 5.85 13.65 -6.14
CA ILE A 66 6.96 13.93 -5.20
C ILE A 66 7.02 15.42 -4.88
N ALA A 67 6.88 16.29 -5.89
CA ALA A 67 6.86 17.73 -5.68
C ALA A 67 5.69 18.15 -4.80
N TYR A 68 4.52 17.55 -4.99
CA TYR A 68 3.36 17.79 -4.14
C TYR A 68 3.64 17.41 -2.68
N LEU A 69 4.21 16.24 -2.45
CA LEU A 69 4.55 15.81 -1.10
C LEU A 69 5.58 16.72 -0.45
N ARG A 70 6.62 17.08 -1.21
CA ARG A 70 7.67 17.97 -0.70
C ARG A 70 7.12 19.33 -0.28
N ALA A 71 6.10 19.84 -0.97
CA ALA A 71 5.46 21.10 -0.67
C ALA A 71 4.43 21.01 0.47
N THR A 72 4.08 19.80 0.92
CA THR A 72 3.09 19.61 1.98
C THR A 72 3.68 20.02 3.32
N PRO A 73 3.07 21.00 4.04
CA PRO A 73 3.65 21.53 5.29
C PRO A 73 3.94 20.47 6.35
N ASN A 74 3.07 19.47 6.48
CA ASN A 74 3.24 18.42 7.49
C ASN A 74 4.46 17.53 7.24
N LEU A 75 5.03 17.59 6.04
CA LEU A 75 6.19 16.80 5.65
C LEU A 75 7.47 17.62 5.59
N SER A 76 7.44 18.88 6.02
CA SER A 76 8.56 19.82 5.89
C SER A 76 9.80 19.42 6.70
N GLY A 77 9.62 18.62 7.76
CA GLY A 77 10.74 18.14 8.57
C GLY A 77 11.46 16.90 8.03
N ILE A 78 10.98 16.35 6.93
CA ILE A 78 11.58 15.14 6.34
C ILE A 78 12.81 15.53 5.53
N PRO A 79 13.96 14.83 5.70
CA PRO A 79 15.17 15.14 4.93
C PRO A 79 14.98 15.02 3.43
N ALA A 80 15.68 15.84 2.67
CA ALA A 80 15.57 15.91 1.22
C ALA A 80 15.84 14.57 0.52
N GLY A 81 16.71 13.74 1.07
CA GLY A 81 17.04 12.43 0.50
C GLY A 81 15.83 11.51 0.34
N PHE A 82 14.84 11.64 1.20
CA PHE A 82 13.59 10.88 1.06
C PHE A 82 12.88 11.22 -0.25
N PHE A 83 12.80 12.50 -0.60
CA PHE A 83 12.14 12.96 -1.82
C PHE A 83 13.02 12.84 -3.06
N ASP A 84 14.33 13.04 -2.91
CA ASP A 84 15.26 13.08 -4.05
C ASP A 84 15.74 11.69 -4.45
N ASP A 85 15.83 10.75 -3.51
CA ASP A 85 16.47 9.47 -3.73
C ASP A 85 15.53 8.29 -3.48
N PHE A 86 14.84 8.28 -2.36
CA PHE A 86 14.02 7.13 -1.96
C PHE A 86 12.72 7.02 -2.78
N LEU A 87 11.90 8.06 -2.79
CA LEU A 87 10.60 8.01 -3.49
C LEU A 87 10.73 7.75 -4.99
N PRO A 88 11.69 8.36 -5.72
CA PRO A 88 11.82 8.09 -7.15
C PRO A 88 12.13 6.63 -7.48
N ARG A 89 12.76 5.91 -6.58
CA ARG A 89 13.14 4.51 -6.78
C ARG A 89 12.19 3.51 -6.17
N LEU A 90 11.17 3.98 -5.46
CA LEU A 90 10.23 3.08 -4.77
C LEU A 90 9.45 2.25 -5.77
N ARG A 91 9.44 0.95 -5.56
CA ARG A 91 8.68 -0.04 -6.33
C ARG A 91 8.19 -1.11 -5.38
N PHE A 92 7.10 -1.77 -5.74
CA PHE A 92 6.69 -2.97 -5.04
C PHE A 92 7.58 -4.14 -5.48
N THR A 93 8.19 -4.80 -4.50
CA THR A 93 9.13 -5.91 -4.75
C THR A 93 8.70 -7.20 -4.03
N GLY A 94 7.53 -7.19 -3.43
CA GLY A 94 7.01 -8.34 -2.68
C GLY A 94 6.19 -9.30 -3.53
N ASP A 95 5.58 -10.25 -2.85
CA ASP A 95 4.67 -11.21 -3.43
C ASP A 95 3.27 -11.00 -2.89
N VAL A 96 2.26 -11.33 -3.68
CA VAL A 96 0.87 -11.28 -3.26
C VAL A 96 0.30 -12.69 -3.23
N TRP A 97 -0.26 -13.06 -2.09
CA TRP A 97 -0.92 -14.33 -1.91
C TRP A 97 -2.42 -14.07 -1.79
N ALA A 98 -3.20 -14.67 -2.67
CA ALA A 98 -4.64 -14.59 -2.63
C ALA A 98 -5.19 -15.95 -2.23
N GLY A 99 -5.82 -16.00 -1.08
CA GLY A 99 -6.59 -17.15 -0.62
C GLY A 99 -8.06 -16.81 -0.69
N GLY A 100 -8.88 -17.82 -0.81
CA GLY A 100 -10.32 -17.66 -0.77
C GLY A 100 -10.93 -18.62 0.25
N PHE A 101 -12.22 -18.47 0.42
CA PHE A 101 -13.01 -19.42 1.18
C PHE A 101 -13.95 -20.14 0.20
N ASP A 102 -14.27 -21.38 0.47
CA ASP A 102 -15.33 -22.04 -0.26
C ASP A 102 -16.71 -21.52 0.19
N LEU A 103 -17.75 -22.02 -0.41
CA LEU A 103 -19.12 -21.59 -0.11
C LEU A 103 -19.56 -21.92 1.35
N TYR A 104 -18.74 -22.63 2.08
CA TYR A 104 -19.02 -23.09 3.45
C TYR A 104 -18.02 -22.53 4.47
N ASP A 105 -17.38 -21.41 4.16
CA ASP A 105 -16.39 -20.74 5.00
C ASP A 105 -15.14 -21.57 5.33
N ASN A 106 -14.86 -22.57 4.55
CA ASN A 106 -13.60 -23.30 4.70
C ASN A 106 -12.47 -22.58 3.96
N PRO A 107 -11.38 -22.27 4.63
CA PRO A 107 -10.25 -21.66 3.94
C PRO A 107 -9.71 -22.61 2.87
N LEU A 108 -9.40 -22.05 1.71
CA LEU A 108 -8.72 -22.82 0.68
C LEU A 108 -7.33 -23.25 1.16
N PRO A 109 -6.86 -24.42 0.75
CA PRO A 109 -5.52 -24.86 1.10
C PRO A 109 -4.50 -23.78 0.73
N ARG A 110 -3.66 -23.42 1.66
CA ARG A 110 -2.56 -22.49 1.38
C ARG A 110 -1.47 -23.27 0.69
N PRO A 111 -0.87 -22.69 -0.35
CA PRO A 111 0.28 -23.29 -0.99
C PRO A 111 1.48 -23.36 -0.06
#